data_84602dbb639ba4f4ef8d479b5875ab43
#
_entry.id   84602dbb639ba4f4ef8d479b5875ab43
#
_cell.length_a   1.000
_cell.length_b   1.000
_cell.length_c   1.000
_cell.angle_alpha   90.00
_cell.angle_beta   90.00
_cell.angle_gamma   90.00
#
_symmetry.space_group_name_H-M   'P 1'
#
loop_
_entity.id
_entity.type
_entity.pdbx_description
1 polymer ?
#
loop_
_entity_poly.entity_id
_entity_poly.type
_entity_poly.pdbx_seq_one_letter_code
_entity_poly.pdbx_strand_id
1 'polypeptide(L)'
;MKNFFIVLAMKLLNIVLKLFGKHGGNFLGKIAFDWNPEIFKYFKVDCPVIAVTATNGKTMTNNAIGYVFQTAGKKVISNKEGNNMETGILSTLLKTCTLTGKIKADYLVFEVDEGYVPVVFKDFRLDTLVILDFFRDQLDRNGEVESLILKINDFLKTYTGNLILNNDDPNVARLGMANPNNENIYYFHVDRYPYATDDMKEAGEGKFCPFCKTRLEYEYYQYSHIGKFVCPDCGYGNNEIYKETKNINLNDMTFEVDDILYKIKSNSIYIIYN
;
A
#
# COMPACT_ATOMS: atom_id res chain seq x y z
N MET A 1 -20.88 24.81 -2.79
CA MET A 1 -20.40 26.05 -2.12
C MET A 1 -19.62 25.73 -0.84
N LYS A 2 -20.12 24.89 0.10
CA LYS A 2 -19.45 24.56 1.38
C LYS A 2 -17.97 24.17 1.20
N ASN A 3 -17.66 23.21 0.32
CA ASN A 3 -16.29 22.71 0.12
C ASN A 3 -15.31 23.75 -0.45
N PHE A 4 -15.79 24.67 -1.28
CA PHE A 4 -14.98 25.80 -1.76
C PHE A 4 -14.47 26.64 -0.59
N PHE A 5 -15.34 26.98 0.36
CA PHE A 5 -14.96 27.78 1.54
C PHE A 5 -14.05 26.99 2.47
N ILE A 6 -14.24 25.67 2.61
CA ILE A 6 -13.31 24.82 3.36
C ILE A 6 -11.92 24.87 2.74
N VAL A 7 -11.80 24.66 1.43
CA VAL A 7 -10.51 24.69 0.72
C VAL A 7 -9.87 26.06 0.83
N LEU A 8 -10.63 27.16 0.67
CA LEU A 8 -10.14 28.51 0.82
C LEU A 8 -9.59 28.76 2.25
N ALA A 9 -10.36 28.40 3.27
CA ALA A 9 -9.94 28.54 4.66
C ALA A 9 -8.65 27.74 4.96
N MET A 10 -8.56 26.48 4.47
CA MET A 10 -7.37 25.66 4.67
C MET A 10 -6.15 26.20 3.92
N LYS A 11 -6.33 26.80 2.74
CA LYS A 11 -5.23 27.46 2.02
C LYS A 11 -4.73 28.69 2.75
N LEU A 12 -5.62 29.54 3.27
CA LEU A 12 -5.25 30.70 4.08
C LEU A 12 -4.53 30.27 5.37
N LEU A 13 -5.07 29.27 6.07
CA LEU A 13 -4.45 28.70 7.26
C LEU A 13 -3.05 28.14 6.97
N ASN A 14 -2.88 27.44 5.83
CA ASN A 14 -1.58 26.94 5.41
C ASN A 14 -0.56 28.07 5.16
N ILE A 15 -0.98 29.22 4.62
CA ILE A 15 -0.12 30.39 4.45
C ILE A 15 0.30 30.91 5.82
N VAL A 16 -0.65 31.08 6.75
CA VAL A 16 -0.36 31.54 8.12
C VAL A 16 0.62 30.58 8.81
N LEU A 17 0.38 29.27 8.77
CA LEU A 17 1.28 28.29 9.38
C LEU A 17 2.70 28.38 8.80
N LYS A 18 2.85 28.56 7.49
CA LYS A 18 4.16 28.73 6.85
C LYS A 18 4.89 29.98 7.31
N LEU A 19 4.18 31.08 7.54
CA LEU A 19 4.78 32.32 8.10
C LEU A 19 5.35 32.11 9.51
N PHE A 20 4.78 31.17 10.28
CA PHE A 20 5.29 30.75 11.60
C PHE A 20 6.27 29.57 11.53
N GLY A 21 6.79 29.21 10.34
CA GLY A 21 7.73 28.09 10.16
C GLY A 21 7.12 26.71 10.38
N LYS A 22 5.79 26.57 10.39
CA LYS A 22 5.08 25.29 10.58
C LYS A 22 4.59 24.71 9.26
N HIS A 23 4.77 23.42 9.05
CA HIS A 23 4.36 22.76 7.78
C HIS A 23 2.92 22.20 7.77
N GLY A 24 2.19 22.35 8.88
CA GLY A 24 0.77 22.00 8.97
C GLY A 24 0.44 20.48 8.96
N GLY A 25 1.40 19.60 8.71
CA GLY A 25 1.25 18.13 8.81
C GLY A 25 -0.16 17.62 8.50
N ASN A 26 -0.75 16.86 9.43
CA ASN A 26 -2.13 16.36 9.38
C ASN A 26 -3.19 17.39 9.78
N PHE A 27 -2.77 18.56 10.31
CA PHE A 27 -3.68 19.50 10.96
C PHE A 27 -4.73 20.10 10.02
N LEU A 28 -4.32 20.47 8.80
CA LEU A 28 -5.25 21.01 7.79
C LEU A 28 -6.30 19.98 7.39
N GLY A 29 -5.87 18.74 7.17
CA GLY A 29 -6.77 17.65 6.82
C GLY A 29 -7.73 17.32 7.95
N LYS A 30 -7.26 17.31 9.20
CA LYS A 30 -8.12 17.06 10.35
C LYS A 30 -9.26 18.08 10.42
N ILE A 31 -8.95 19.38 10.39
CA ILE A 31 -9.99 20.44 10.42
C ILE A 31 -10.98 20.29 9.26
N ALA A 32 -10.46 20.04 8.04
CA ALA A 32 -11.31 19.91 6.87
C ALA A 32 -12.21 18.67 6.95
N PHE A 33 -11.70 17.55 7.46
CA PHE A 33 -12.45 16.31 7.65
C PHE A 33 -13.52 16.45 8.74
N ASP A 34 -13.20 17.10 9.86
CA ASP A 34 -14.15 17.39 10.93
C ASP A 34 -15.30 18.30 10.44
N TRP A 35 -15.02 19.23 9.52
CA TRP A 35 -16.04 20.10 8.93
C TRP A 35 -16.88 19.40 7.85
N ASN A 36 -16.28 18.47 7.11
CA ASN A 36 -16.97 17.65 6.11
C ASN A 36 -16.26 16.33 5.86
N PRO A 37 -16.73 15.20 6.46
CA PRO A 37 -16.17 13.87 6.22
C PRO A 37 -16.21 13.41 4.76
N GLU A 38 -17.11 13.96 3.94
CA GLU A 38 -17.24 13.63 2.51
C GLU A 38 -16.40 14.54 1.60
N ILE A 39 -15.45 15.30 2.16
CA ILE A 39 -14.67 16.29 1.40
C ILE A 39 -13.83 15.66 0.28
N PHE A 40 -13.50 14.37 0.37
CA PHE A 40 -12.77 13.65 -0.67
C PHE A 40 -13.49 13.67 -2.02
N LYS A 41 -14.82 13.67 -2.04
CA LYS A 41 -15.66 13.80 -3.26
C LYS A 41 -15.46 15.13 -4.01
N TYR A 42 -14.89 16.13 -3.34
CA TYR A 42 -14.70 17.45 -3.93
C TYR A 42 -13.51 17.51 -4.88
N PHE A 43 -12.52 16.64 -4.67
CA PHE A 43 -11.30 16.69 -5.48
C PHE A 43 -11.53 16.07 -6.86
N LYS A 44 -11.08 16.80 -7.88
CA LYS A 44 -11.16 16.40 -9.29
C LYS A 44 -9.77 15.98 -9.74
N VAL A 45 -9.64 14.69 -10.06
CA VAL A 45 -8.37 14.06 -10.42
C VAL A 45 -8.51 13.42 -11.78
N ASP A 46 -7.72 13.89 -12.75
CA ASP A 46 -7.69 13.41 -14.12
C ASP A 46 -6.48 12.47 -14.39
N CYS A 47 -5.60 12.29 -13.41
CA CYS A 47 -4.41 11.44 -13.49
C CYS A 47 -4.57 10.13 -12.69
N PRO A 48 -3.75 9.10 -12.94
CA PRO A 48 -3.74 7.89 -12.14
C PRO A 48 -3.44 8.15 -10.67
N VAL A 49 -4.15 7.43 -9.80
CA VAL A 49 -4.00 7.43 -8.35
C VAL A 49 -3.53 6.05 -7.91
N ILE A 50 -2.35 6.01 -7.30
CA ILE A 50 -1.70 4.79 -6.78
C ILE A 50 -1.66 4.90 -5.26
N ALA A 51 -2.05 3.84 -4.58
CA ALA A 51 -1.89 3.72 -3.13
C ALA A 51 -1.01 2.51 -2.79
N VAL A 52 -0.16 2.68 -1.79
CA VAL A 52 0.66 1.61 -1.22
C VAL A 52 0.28 1.44 0.23
N THR A 53 -0.07 0.23 0.62
CA THR A 53 -0.37 -0.14 2.00
C THR A 53 0.37 -1.41 2.41
N ALA A 54 0.74 -1.51 3.66
CA ALA A 54 1.40 -2.66 4.27
C ALA A 54 1.62 -2.38 5.75
N THR A 55 1.98 -3.35 6.54
CA THR A 55 2.56 -3.10 7.86
C THR A 55 3.99 -2.55 7.71
N ASN A 56 4.80 -3.17 6.85
CA ASN A 56 6.19 -2.78 6.62
C ASN A 56 6.41 -2.35 5.16
N GLY A 57 7.40 -1.48 4.94
CA GLY A 57 7.85 -1.11 3.59
C GLY A 57 7.03 -0.06 2.85
N LYS A 58 5.84 0.33 3.33
CA LYS A 58 4.95 1.33 2.70
C LYS A 58 5.70 2.57 2.19
N THR A 59 6.43 3.22 3.09
CA THR A 59 7.13 4.48 2.82
C THR A 59 8.20 4.31 1.75
N MET A 60 8.95 3.20 1.82
CA MET A 60 10.02 2.93 0.87
C MET A 60 9.46 2.68 -0.52
N THR A 61 8.46 1.81 -0.65
CA THR A 61 7.80 1.52 -1.93
C THR A 61 7.12 2.74 -2.51
N ASN A 62 6.38 3.50 -1.70
CA ASN A 62 5.75 4.76 -2.13
C ASN A 62 6.78 5.76 -2.68
N ASN A 63 7.91 5.92 -1.98
CA ASN A 63 8.98 6.81 -2.42
C ASN A 63 9.68 6.30 -3.68
N ALA A 64 9.90 4.97 -3.80
CA ALA A 64 10.50 4.37 -4.99
C ALA A 64 9.62 4.58 -6.23
N ILE A 65 8.32 4.31 -6.14
CA ILE A 65 7.36 4.58 -7.23
C ILE A 65 7.38 6.07 -7.61
N GLY A 66 7.30 6.95 -6.61
CA GLY A 66 7.35 8.39 -6.85
C GLY A 66 8.65 8.84 -7.52
N TYR A 67 9.79 8.29 -7.10
CA TYR A 67 11.10 8.58 -7.66
C TYR A 67 11.22 8.14 -9.13
N VAL A 68 10.76 6.93 -9.46
CA VAL A 68 10.77 6.40 -10.84
C VAL A 68 10.00 7.33 -11.77
N PHE A 69 8.79 7.74 -11.41
CA PHE A 69 8.01 8.67 -12.23
C PHE A 69 8.65 10.06 -12.33
N GLN A 70 9.21 10.58 -11.23
CA GLN A 70 9.90 11.88 -11.25
C GLN A 70 11.14 11.85 -12.14
N THR A 71 11.90 10.76 -12.11
CA THR A 71 13.06 10.57 -12.97
C THR A 71 12.67 10.50 -14.45
N ALA A 72 11.47 9.97 -14.74
CA ALA A 72 10.87 10.01 -16.08
C ALA A 72 10.24 11.39 -16.45
N GLY A 73 10.51 12.44 -15.68
CA GLY A 73 10.04 13.80 -15.93
C GLY A 73 8.56 14.04 -15.59
N LYS A 74 7.92 13.15 -14.85
CA LYS A 74 6.52 13.27 -14.47
C LYS A 74 6.34 14.08 -13.19
N LYS A 75 5.27 14.86 -13.13
CA LYS A 75 4.86 15.58 -11.92
C LYS A 75 4.10 14.65 -10.99
N VAL A 76 4.72 14.28 -9.87
CA VAL A 76 4.16 13.40 -8.85
C VAL A 76 3.77 14.20 -7.60
N ILE A 77 2.58 13.96 -7.08
CA ILE A 77 2.15 14.41 -5.76
C ILE A 77 2.07 13.19 -4.85
N SER A 78 2.72 13.28 -3.69
CA SER A 78 2.76 12.22 -2.67
C SER A 78 2.63 12.81 -1.28
N ASN A 79 2.08 12.06 -0.34
CA ASN A 79 2.07 12.40 1.08
C ASN A 79 3.44 12.05 1.67
N LYS A 80 4.25 13.06 1.86
CA LYS A 80 5.57 12.92 2.50
C LYS A 80 5.43 12.90 4.02
N GLU A 81 6.48 12.45 4.72
CA GLU A 81 6.61 12.54 6.19
C GLU A 81 5.73 11.58 7.00
N GLY A 82 5.37 10.39 6.45
CA GLY A 82 4.64 9.36 7.20
C GLY A 82 3.19 9.75 7.55
N ASN A 83 2.61 10.72 6.85
CA ASN A 83 1.22 11.16 7.03
C ASN A 83 0.27 10.24 6.27
N ASN A 84 0.18 8.97 6.68
CA ASN A 84 -0.50 7.88 5.96
C ASN A 84 -1.97 7.66 6.36
N MET A 85 -2.50 8.48 7.27
CA MET A 85 -3.93 8.48 7.61
C MET A 85 -4.73 9.38 6.66
N GLU A 86 -6.07 9.29 6.70
CA GLU A 86 -6.99 10.11 5.90
C GLU A 86 -6.71 11.61 6.02
N THR A 87 -6.38 12.07 7.22
CA THR A 87 -6.09 13.49 7.48
C THR A 87 -4.80 13.96 6.83
N GLY A 88 -3.80 13.09 6.71
CA GLY A 88 -2.53 13.37 6.05
C GLY A 88 -2.68 13.45 4.53
N ILE A 89 -3.39 12.49 3.95
CA ILE A 89 -3.72 12.48 2.52
C ILE A 89 -4.55 13.72 2.18
N LEU A 90 -5.57 14.01 2.98
CA LEU A 90 -6.41 15.20 2.80
C LEU A 90 -5.60 16.50 2.90
N SER A 91 -4.67 16.61 3.84
CA SER A 91 -3.77 17.76 3.93
C SER A 91 -2.94 17.94 2.65
N THR A 92 -2.45 16.85 2.07
CA THR A 92 -1.70 16.87 0.81
C THR A 92 -2.56 17.36 -0.35
N LEU A 93 -3.79 16.85 -0.46
CA LEU A 93 -4.76 17.27 -1.47
C LEU A 93 -5.13 18.75 -1.33
N LEU A 94 -5.41 19.22 -0.11
CA LEU A 94 -5.74 20.63 0.19
C LEU A 94 -4.60 21.60 -0.16
N LYS A 95 -3.35 21.20 0.10
CA LYS A 95 -2.16 22.02 -0.25
C LYS A 95 -1.97 22.15 -1.76
N THR A 96 -2.32 21.10 -2.52
CA THR A 96 -1.97 20.99 -3.95
C THR A 96 -3.12 21.31 -4.91
N CYS A 97 -4.38 21.17 -4.49
CA CYS A 97 -5.54 21.45 -5.33
C CYS A 97 -5.71 22.96 -5.64
N THR A 98 -6.49 23.27 -6.66
CA THR A 98 -7.06 24.61 -6.89
C THR A 98 -8.22 24.87 -5.92
N LEU A 99 -8.74 26.10 -5.86
CA LEU A 99 -9.95 26.42 -5.06
C LEU A 99 -11.18 25.63 -5.51
N THR A 100 -11.23 25.19 -6.76
CA THR A 100 -12.31 24.36 -7.33
C THR A 100 -12.08 22.87 -7.14
N GLY A 101 -11.06 22.47 -6.37
CA GLY A 101 -10.72 21.07 -6.07
C GLY A 101 -9.93 20.35 -7.17
N LYS A 102 -9.55 21.03 -8.27
CA LYS A 102 -8.79 20.39 -9.34
C LYS A 102 -7.33 20.17 -8.94
N ILE A 103 -6.83 18.95 -9.11
CA ILE A 103 -5.43 18.56 -8.89
C ILE A 103 -4.69 18.57 -10.24
N LYS A 104 -3.51 19.15 -10.29
CA LYS A 104 -2.65 19.21 -11.47
C LYS A 104 -1.38 18.42 -11.22
N ALA A 105 -1.40 17.15 -11.59
CA ALA A 105 -0.27 16.23 -11.53
C ALA A 105 -0.38 15.21 -12.68
N ASP A 106 0.72 14.48 -12.94
CA ASP A 106 0.71 13.33 -13.85
C ASP A 106 0.40 12.05 -13.09
N TYR A 107 0.75 11.99 -11.78
CA TYR A 107 0.45 10.87 -10.88
C TYR A 107 0.20 11.37 -9.45
N LEU A 108 -0.71 10.70 -8.76
CA LEU A 108 -0.81 10.75 -7.30
C LEU A 108 -0.32 9.40 -6.75
N VAL A 109 0.61 9.44 -5.81
CA VAL A 109 1.16 8.22 -5.18
C VAL A 109 1.09 8.40 -3.68
N PHE A 110 0.24 7.61 -3.02
CA PHE A 110 -0.03 7.74 -1.59
C PHE A 110 0.41 6.52 -0.81
N GLU A 111 1.16 6.75 0.25
CA GLU A 111 1.29 5.83 1.36
C GLU A 111 0.01 5.89 2.19
N VAL A 112 -0.63 4.76 2.47
CA VAL A 112 -1.88 4.69 3.22
C VAL A 112 -1.78 3.62 4.29
N ASP A 113 -2.10 3.98 5.51
CA ASP A 113 -2.24 3.00 6.59
C ASP A 113 -3.43 2.07 6.29
N GLU A 114 -3.28 0.81 6.60
CA GLU A 114 -4.17 -0.27 6.19
C GLU A 114 -5.63 -0.02 6.60
N GLY A 115 -5.83 0.51 7.81
CA GLY A 115 -7.17 0.83 8.31
C GLY A 115 -7.86 1.97 7.60
N TYR A 116 -7.11 2.81 6.89
CA TYR A 116 -7.62 4.00 6.22
C TYR A 116 -7.84 3.84 4.72
N VAL A 117 -7.42 2.72 4.11
CA VAL A 117 -7.69 2.43 2.69
C VAL A 117 -9.20 2.55 2.38
N PRO A 118 -10.12 1.86 3.09
CA PRO A 118 -11.55 2.00 2.83
C PRO A 118 -12.09 3.39 3.16
N VAL A 119 -11.51 4.09 4.13
CA VAL A 119 -11.98 5.42 4.56
C VAL A 119 -11.72 6.47 3.49
N VAL A 120 -10.53 6.45 2.90
CA VAL A 120 -10.11 7.41 1.86
C VAL A 120 -10.77 7.10 0.53
N PHE A 121 -10.68 5.84 0.09
CA PHE A 121 -11.00 5.48 -1.30
C PHE A 121 -12.45 5.06 -1.54
N LYS A 122 -13.30 5.03 -0.52
CA LYS A 122 -14.76 4.94 -0.75
C LYS A 122 -15.31 6.16 -1.50
N ASP A 123 -14.69 7.32 -1.31
CA ASP A 123 -15.13 8.62 -1.83
C ASP A 123 -14.09 9.30 -2.74
N PHE A 124 -12.93 8.68 -2.92
CA PHE A 124 -11.83 9.18 -3.74
C PHE A 124 -11.38 8.11 -4.74
N ARG A 125 -11.04 8.52 -5.96
CA ARG A 125 -10.57 7.62 -7.02
C ARG A 125 -9.32 6.86 -6.59
N LEU A 126 -9.27 5.56 -6.92
CA LEU A 126 -8.10 4.72 -6.79
C LEU A 126 -7.97 3.86 -8.04
N ASP A 127 -6.85 3.97 -8.75
CA ASP A 127 -6.60 3.22 -9.97
C ASP A 127 -5.72 1.99 -9.72
N THR A 128 -4.79 2.09 -8.77
CA THR A 128 -3.88 0.97 -8.40
C THR A 128 -3.70 0.92 -6.89
N LEU A 129 -3.91 -0.25 -6.32
CA LEU A 129 -3.63 -0.55 -4.92
C LEU A 129 -2.52 -1.61 -4.85
N VAL A 130 -1.44 -1.28 -4.13
CA VAL A 130 -0.32 -2.18 -3.84
C VAL A 130 -0.40 -2.58 -2.38
N ILE A 131 -0.38 -3.88 -2.09
CA ILE A 131 -0.39 -4.43 -0.73
C ILE A 131 0.82 -5.36 -0.56
N LEU A 132 1.73 -5.02 0.38
CA LEU A 132 3.00 -5.72 0.52
C LEU A 132 2.96 -6.82 1.58
N ASP A 133 2.56 -6.49 2.81
CA ASP A 133 2.53 -7.43 3.92
C ASP A 133 1.51 -7.04 5.00
N PHE A 134 1.11 -8.02 5.82
CA PHE A 134 0.37 -7.78 7.05
C PHE A 134 1.02 -8.51 8.22
N PHE A 135 1.52 -7.75 9.16
CA PHE A 135 2.11 -8.23 10.40
C PHE A 135 1.32 -7.76 11.61
N ARG A 136 1.45 -8.51 12.68
CA ARG A 136 0.93 -8.11 13.99
C ARG A 136 1.81 -7.00 14.56
N ASP A 137 1.52 -5.75 14.16
CA ASP A 137 2.16 -4.57 14.70
C ASP A 137 1.10 -3.65 15.31
N GLN A 138 1.39 -3.08 16.49
CA GLN A 138 0.54 -2.11 17.18
C GLN A 138 -0.90 -2.59 17.45
N LEU A 139 -1.05 -3.72 18.18
CA LEU A 139 -2.33 -4.26 18.68
C LEU A 139 -3.28 -3.20 19.27
N ASP A 140 -2.72 -2.14 19.83
CA ASP A 140 -3.47 -1.06 20.49
C ASP A 140 -4.26 -0.16 19.53
N ARG A 141 -3.92 -0.15 18.22
CA ARG A 141 -4.55 0.75 17.25
C ARG A 141 -5.57 0.10 16.31
N ASN A 142 -5.34 -1.13 15.89
CA ASN A 142 -6.10 -1.74 14.80
C ASN A 142 -6.86 -3.00 15.18
N GLY A 143 -6.79 -3.46 16.43
CA GLY A 143 -7.35 -4.75 16.85
C GLY A 143 -6.56 -5.92 16.25
N GLU A 144 -7.22 -7.06 16.06
CA GLU A 144 -6.60 -8.22 15.43
C GLU A 144 -6.37 -7.99 13.93
N VAL A 145 -5.25 -8.44 13.41
CA VAL A 145 -4.89 -8.36 11.96
C VAL A 145 -6.03 -8.86 11.07
N GLU A 146 -6.74 -9.90 11.51
CA GLU A 146 -7.89 -10.43 10.77
C GLU A 146 -9.01 -9.38 10.58
N SER A 147 -9.32 -8.58 11.62
CA SER A 147 -10.33 -7.52 11.51
C SER A 147 -9.93 -6.45 10.46
N LEU A 148 -8.64 -6.15 10.37
CA LEU A 148 -8.09 -5.23 9.40
C LEU A 148 -8.22 -5.79 7.98
N ILE A 149 -7.81 -7.04 7.80
CA ILE A 149 -7.91 -7.73 6.52
C ILE A 149 -9.36 -7.79 6.03
N LEU A 150 -10.31 -8.09 6.93
CA LEU A 150 -11.74 -8.12 6.59
C LEU A 150 -12.25 -6.77 6.11
N LYS A 151 -11.82 -5.65 6.70
CA LYS A 151 -12.19 -4.31 6.25
C LYS A 151 -11.68 -4.02 4.83
N ILE A 152 -10.42 -4.39 4.54
CA ILE A 152 -9.85 -4.24 3.21
C ILE A 152 -10.56 -5.17 2.22
N ASN A 153 -10.81 -6.41 2.60
CA ASN A 153 -11.54 -7.38 1.78
C ASN A 153 -12.95 -6.86 1.42
N ASP A 154 -13.66 -6.25 2.36
CA ASP A 154 -14.97 -5.65 2.10
C ASP A 154 -14.88 -4.49 1.08
N PHE A 155 -13.88 -3.65 1.18
CA PHE A 155 -13.62 -2.60 0.21
C PHE A 155 -13.34 -3.17 -1.18
N LEU A 156 -12.54 -4.23 -1.25
CA LEU A 156 -12.13 -4.87 -2.50
C LEU A 156 -13.27 -5.59 -3.24
N LYS A 157 -14.38 -5.96 -2.58
CA LYS A 157 -15.54 -6.61 -3.23
C LYS A 157 -16.10 -5.82 -4.43
N THR A 158 -15.93 -4.50 -4.42
CA THR A 158 -16.40 -3.61 -5.49
C THR A 158 -15.27 -2.90 -6.23
N TYR A 159 -14.03 -3.16 -5.84
CA TYR A 159 -12.87 -2.55 -6.47
C TYR A 159 -12.53 -3.25 -7.79
N THR A 160 -12.36 -2.46 -8.85
CA THR A 160 -12.07 -2.94 -10.21
C THR A 160 -10.76 -2.40 -10.79
N GLY A 161 -10.02 -1.61 -10.01
CA GLY A 161 -8.70 -1.11 -10.41
C GLY A 161 -7.62 -2.20 -10.32
N ASN A 162 -6.38 -1.82 -10.65
CA ASN A 162 -5.24 -2.72 -10.55
C ASN A 162 -4.95 -3.05 -9.08
N LEU A 163 -4.83 -4.32 -8.78
CA LEU A 163 -4.50 -4.83 -7.45
C LEU A 163 -3.18 -5.61 -7.53
N ILE A 164 -2.13 -5.05 -6.91
CA ILE A 164 -0.79 -5.66 -6.89
C ILE A 164 -0.56 -6.24 -5.50
N LEU A 165 -0.36 -7.56 -5.43
CA LEU A 165 -0.35 -8.33 -4.20
C LEU A 165 0.92 -9.15 -4.05
N ASN A 166 1.47 -9.17 -2.84
CA ASN A 166 2.51 -10.11 -2.46
C ASN A 166 1.93 -11.52 -2.32
N ASN A 167 2.36 -12.44 -3.19
CA ASN A 167 1.93 -13.83 -3.15
C ASN A 167 2.54 -14.63 -1.98
N ASP A 168 3.62 -14.13 -1.40
CA ASP A 168 4.35 -14.81 -0.32
C ASP A 168 3.76 -14.57 1.06
N ASP A 169 2.81 -13.64 1.17
CA ASP A 169 2.01 -13.42 2.37
C ASP A 169 0.62 -14.03 2.21
N PRO A 170 0.26 -15.09 2.97
CA PRO A 170 -1.07 -15.68 2.89
C PRO A 170 -2.20 -14.70 3.22
N ASN A 171 -1.95 -13.70 4.05
CA ASN A 171 -2.93 -12.69 4.41
C ASN A 171 -3.17 -11.68 3.30
N VAL A 172 -2.16 -11.40 2.49
CA VAL A 172 -2.24 -10.52 1.32
C VAL A 172 -2.79 -11.28 0.11
N ALA A 173 -2.25 -12.46 -0.18
CA ALA A 173 -2.61 -13.24 -1.36
C ALA A 173 -4.12 -13.54 -1.44
N ARG A 174 -4.80 -13.79 -0.30
CA ARG A 174 -6.25 -14.05 -0.26
C ARG A 174 -7.11 -12.88 -0.73
N LEU A 175 -6.59 -11.65 -0.67
CA LEU A 175 -7.34 -10.46 -1.05
C LEU A 175 -7.62 -10.38 -2.56
N GLY A 176 -6.84 -11.06 -3.38
CA GLY A 176 -7.14 -11.18 -4.81
C GLY A 176 -8.43 -11.93 -5.11
N MET A 177 -8.93 -12.71 -4.17
CA MET A 177 -10.20 -13.44 -4.31
C MET A 177 -11.43 -12.62 -3.84
N ALA A 178 -11.24 -11.38 -3.37
CA ALA A 178 -12.31 -10.56 -2.80
C ALA A 178 -13.37 -10.18 -3.83
N ASN A 179 -12.96 -9.91 -5.07
CA ASN A 179 -13.86 -9.57 -6.18
C ASN A 179 -13.60 -10.51 -7.37
N PRO A 180 -14.45 -11.54 -7.60
CA PRO A 180 -14.29 -12.46 -8.71
C PRO A 180 -14.40 -11.82 -10.11
N ASN A 181 -14.95 -10.60 -10.19
CA ASN A 181 -15.09 -9.87 -11.45
C ASN A 181 -13.92 -8.91 -11.73
N ASN A 182 -12.94 -8.82 -10.83
CA ASN A 182 -11.73 -8.02 -11.07
C ASN A 182 -10.68 -8.87 -11.77
N GLU A 183 -10.45 -8.62 -13.04
CA GLU A 183 -9.41 -9.29 -13.84
C GLU A 183 -8.03 -8.63 -13.72
N ASN A 184 -7.92 -7.48 -13.03
CA ASN A 184 -6.70 -6.70 -12.91
C ASN A 184 -5.94 -7.02 -11.60
N ILE A 185 -5.69 -8.29 -11.35
CA ILE A 185 -4.97 -8.77 -10.16
C ILE A 185 -3.60 -9.28 -10.59
N TYR A 186 -2.57 -8.75 -9.95
CA TYR A 186 -1.17 -9.02 -10.27
C TYR A 186 -0.44 -9.48 -9.01
N TYR A 187 0.02 -10.74 -9.02
CA TYR A 187 0.81 -11.28 -7.92
C TYR A 187 2.30 -11.16 -8.23
N PHE A 188 3.06 -10.72 -7.25
CA PHE A 188 4.51 -10.82 -7.28
C PHE A 188 5.02 -11.82 -6.24
N HIS A 189 6.16 -12.42 -6.53
CA HIS A 189 6.83 -13.44 -5.74
C HIS A 189 8.32 -13.14 -5.67
N VAL A 190 8.94 -13.45 -4.53
CA VAL A 190 10.39 -13.39 -4.34
C VAL A 190 10.90 -14.82 -4.16
N ASP A 191 11.72 -15.29 -5.10
CA ASP A 191 12.33 -16.62 -5.04
C ASP A 191 13.20 -16.79 -3.78
N ARG A 192 13.49 -18.04 -3.44
CA ARG A 192 14.23 -18.39 -2.23
C ARG A 192 15.54 -17.62 -2.13
N TYR A 193 15.69 -16.81 -1.08
CA TYR A 193 16.96 -16.15 -0.82
C TYR A 193 17.90 -17.03 0.02
N PRO A 194 19.23 -16.75 0.07
CA PRO A 194 20.22 -17.66 0.66
C PRO A 194 20.04 -17.97 2.16
N TYR A 195 19.32 -17.14 2.91
CA TYR A 195 19.06 -17.36 4.34
C TYR A 195 17.62 -17.75 4.67
N ALA A 196 16.82 -18.10 3.64
CA ALA A 196 15.50 -18.68 3.85
C ALA A 196 15.57 -19.99 4.63
N THR A 197 14.58 -20.27 5.46
CA THR A 197 14.54 -21.44 6.35
C THR A 197 13.39 -22.37 5.98
N ASP A 198 13.53 -23.65 6.30
CA ASP A 198 12.46 -24.63 6.09
C ASP A 198 11.50 -24.72 7.29
N ASP A 199 11.87 -24.11 8.43
CA ASP A 199 11.10 -24.12 9.66
C ASP A 199 10.73 -22.69 10.11
N MET A 200 9.47 -22.51 10.52
CA MET A 200 9.01 -21.29 11.16
C MET A 200 9.48 -21.29 12.62
N LYS A 201 10.42 -20.40 12.94
CA LYS A 201 11.00 -20.29 14.30
C LYS A 201 10.08 -19.57 15.29
N GLU A 202 9.07 -18.85 14.82
CA GLU A 202 8.20 -18.01 15.65
C GLU A 202 6.74 -18.42 15.54
N ALA A 203 5.95 -18.10 16.57
CA ALA A 203 4.50 -18.23 16.53
C ALA A 203 3.93 -17.16 15.58
N GLY A 204 3.99 -17.42 14.28
CA GLY A 204 3.58 -16.49 13.22
C GLY A 204 2.11 -16.64 12.84
N GLU A 205 1.63 -15.65 12.16
CA GLU A 205 0.40 -15.66 11.38
C GLU A 205 0.58 -16.52 10.13
N GLY A 206 -0.46 -16.74 9.34
CA GLY A 206 -0.33 -17.48 8.08
C GLY A 206 -0.09 -18.98 8.23
N LYS A 207 -0.45 -19.60 9.37
CA LYS A 207 -0.30 -21.05 9.58
C LYS A 207 -1.40 -21.88 8.96
N PHE A 208 -2.60 -21.31 8.86
CA PHE A 208 -3.79 -22.03 8.42
C PHE A 208 -4.42 -21.33 7.23
N CYS A 209 -4.92 -22.12 6.31
CA CYS A 209 -5.66 -21.65 5.15
C CYS A 209 -6.86 -20.78 5.60
N PRO A 210 -7.02 -19.55 5.09
CA PRO A 210 -8.14 -18.71 5.46
C PRO A 210 -9.49 -19.27 5.01
N PHE A 211 -9.50 -20.19 4.04
CA PHE A 211 -10.70 -20.75 3.42
C PHE A 211 -11.14 -22.07 4.05
N CYS A 212 -10.27 -23.09 4.06
CA CYS A 212 -10.61 -24.43 4.55
C CYS A 212 -10.04 -24.78 5.94
N LYS A 213 -9.25 -23.88 6.54
CA LYS A 213 -8.62 -24.04 7.86
C LYS A 213 -7.55 -25.13 7.95
N THR A 214 -7.21 -25.79 6.86
CA THR A 214 -6.10 -26.75 6.80
C THR A 214 -4.77 -26.02 7.03
N ARG A 215 -3.83 -26.69 7.66
CA ARG A 215 -2.49 -26.12 7.85
C ARG A 215 -1.82 -25.93 6.49
N LEU A 216 -1.27 -24.73 6.27
CA LEU A 216 -0.50 -24.43 5.07
C LEU A 216 0.84 -25.16 5.09
N GLU A 217 1.24 -25.67 3.94
CA GLU A 217 2.57 -26.24 3.70
C GLU A 217 3.45 -25.18 3.07
N TYR A 218 4.64 -24.99 3.62
CA TYR A 218 5.63 -24.04 3.11
C TYR A 218 6.80 -24.80 2.50
N GLU A 219 7.18 -24.42 1.31
CA GLU A 219 8.42 -24.88 0.69
C GLU A 219 9.62 -24.23 1.38
N TYR A 220 9.49 -22.95 1.77
CA TYR A 220 10.44 -22.19 2.57
C TYR A 220 9.80 -20.94 3.17
N TYR A 221 10.42 -20.45 4.22
CA TYR A 221 10.14 -19.15 4.83
C TYR A 221 11.26 -18.18 4.53
N GLN A 222 10.95 -17.01 3.97
CA GLN A 222 11.92 -15.93 3.81
C GLN A 222 12.20 -15.26 5.17
N TYR A 223 11.13 -14.91 5.85
CA TYR A 223 11.11 -14.39 7.23
C TYR A 223 9.69 -14.47 7.78
N SER A 224 9.56 -14.77 9.08
CA SER A 224 8.25 -14.95 9.73
C SER A 224 7.32 -15.86 8.92
N HIS A 225 6.12 -15.40 8.55
CA HIS A 225 5.14 -16.13 7.74
C HIS A 225 5.22 -15.81 6.24
N ILE A 226 6.16 -14.98 5.84
CA ILE A 226 6.39 -14.67 4.42
C ILE A 226 7.23 -15.76 3.80
N GLY A 227 6.74 -16.36 2.70
CA GLY A 227 7.43 -17.45 2.02
C GLY A 227 6.55 -18.12 0.99
N LYS A 228 7.09 -19.13 0.34
CA LYS A 228 6.36 -19.92 -0.66
C LYS A 228 5.51 -20.99 0.01
N PHE A 229 4.22 -20.86 -0.08
CA PHE A 229 3.24 -21.70 0.59
C PHE A 229 2.18 -22.25 -0.36
N VAL A 230 1.53 -23.32 0.07
CA VAL A 230 0.35 -23.89 -0.58
C VAL A 230 -0.56 -24.54 0.46
N CYS A 231 -1.86 -24.49 0.21
CA CYS A 231 -2.82 -25.32 0.95
C CYS A 231 -2.95 -26.70 0.28
N PRO A 232 -2.62 -27.81 0.96
CA PRO A 232 -2.70 -29.13 0.37
C PRO A 232 -4.13 -29.58 0.03
N ASP A 233 -5.16 -29.01 0.70
CA ASP A 233 -6.54 -29.40 0.50
C ASP A 233 -7.23 -28.63 -0.63
N CYS A 234 -7.09 -27.28 -0.66
CA CYS A 234 -7.84 -26.46 -1.60
C CYS A 234 -6.97 -25.76 -2.66
N GLY A 235 -5.65 -25.96 -2.63
CA GLY A 235 -4.72 -25.39 -3.60
C GLY A 235 -4.48 -23.86 -3.42
N TYR A 236 -4.97 -23.25 -2.36
CA TYR A 236 -4.70 -21.86 -2.07
C TYR A 236 -3.19 -21.58 -1.96
N GLY A 237 -2.71 -20.54 -2.63
CA GLY A 237 -1.28 -20.21 -2.77
C GLY A 237 -0.72 -20.48 -4.17
N ASN A 238 -1.39 -21.30 -5.00
CA ASN A 238 -1.02 -21.56 -6.40
C ASN A 238 -1.57 -20.45 -7.33
N ASN A 239 -1.23 -19.19 -7.06
CA ASN A 239 -1.63 -18.08 -7.92
C ASN A 239 -0.69 -17.95 -9.13
N GLU A 240 -1.20 -17.44 -10.25
CA GLU A 240 -0.36 -17.08 -11.38
C GLU A 240 0.51 -15.86 -11.03
N ILE A 241 1.82 -16.02 -11.12
CA ILE A 241 2.78 -14.96 -10.75
C ILE A 241 3.04 -14.07 -11.95
N TYR A 242 2.72 -12.79 -11.80
CA TYR A 242 2.97 -11.77 -12.82
C TYR A 242 4.43 -11.34 -12.87
N LYS A 243 5.08 -11.18 -11.70
CA LYS A 243 6.51 -10.84 -11.58
C LYS A 243 7.16 -11.69 -10.50
N GLU A 244 8.32 -12.22 -10.83
CA GLU A 244 9.12 -13.02 -9.93
C GLU A 244 10.53 -12.45 -9.83
N THR A 245 11.02 -12.29 -8.60
CA THR A 245 12.41 -11.92 -8.33
C THR A 245 13.25 -13.18 -8.23
N LYS A 246 14.33 -13.26 -9.00
CA LYS A 246 15.23 -14.43 -9.09
C LYS A 246 16.69 -14.08 -8.81
N ASN A 247 17.55 -15.07 -8.73
CA ASN A 247 19.01 -14.94 -8.66
C ASN A 247 19.48 -13.96 -7.59
N ILE A 248 18.85 -14.05 -6.39
CA ILE A 248 19.13 -13.15 -5.28
C ILE A 248 20.53 -13.41 -4.72
N ASN A 249 21.43 -12.42 -4.84
CA ASN A 249 22.77 -12.46 -4.27
C ASN A 249 22.98 -11.29 -3.30
N LEU A 250 22.88 -11.59 -2.00
CA LEU A 250 23.01 -10.56 -0.96
C LEU A 250 24.46 -10.08 -0.78
N ASN A 251 25.49 -10.86 -1.18
CA ASN A 251 26.88 -10.42 -1.09
C ASN A 251 27.17 -9.32 -2.12
N ASP A 252 26.68 -9.49 -3.33
CA ASP A 252 26.81 -8.51 -4.40
C ASP A 252 25.68 -7.47 -4.38
N MET A 253 24.68 -7.67 -3.52
CA MET A 253 23.48 -6.83 -3.40
C MET A 253 22.72 -6.73 -4.73
N THR A 254 22.50 -7.88 -5.39
CA THR A 254 21.85 -7.96 -6.69
C THR A 254 20.68 -8.95 -6.68
N PHE A 255 19.75 -8.75 -7.57
CA PHE A 255 18.67 -9.67 -7.91
C PHE A 255 18.21 -9.43 -9.35
N GLU A 256 17.43 -10.33 -9.91
CA GLU A 256 16.89 -10.25 -11.26
C GLU A 256 15.37 -10.22 -11.27
N VAL A 257 14.80 -9.43 -12.16
CA VAL A 257 13.38 -9.46 -12.53
C VAL A 257 13.31 -9.32 -14.04
N ASP A 258 12.57 -10.22 -14.73
CA ASP A 258 12.46 -10.25 -16.20
C ASP A 258 13.84 -10.26 -16.90
N ASP A 259 14.78 -11.04 -16.38
CA ASP A 259 16.17 -11.16 -16.87
C ASP A 259 16.97 -9.84 -16.81
N ILE A 260 16.48 -8.85 -16.09
CA ILE A 260 17.17 -7.59 -15.84
C ILE A 260 17.81 -7.64 -14.44
N LEU A 261 19.13 -7.43 -14.39
CA LEU A 261 19.88 -7.38 -13.14
C LEU A 261 19.69 -6.02 -12.45
N TYR A 262 19.24 -6.05 -11.22
CA TYR A 262 19.11 -4.89 -10.35
C TYR A 262 20.15 -4.93 -9.25
N LYS A 263 20.65 -3.75 -8.86
CA LYS A 263 21.55 -3.58 -7.72
C LYS A 263 20.90 -2.72 -6.65
N ILE A 264 20.88 -3.24 -5.43
CA ILE A 264 20.36 -2.55 -4.25
C ILE A 264 21.50 -2.04 -3.36
N LYS A 265 21.18 -1.16 -2.43
CA LYS A 265 22.17 -0.55 -1.51
C LYS A 265 22.23 -1.22 -0.13
N SER A 266 21.53 -2.32 0.04
CA SER A 266 21.45 -3.05 1.30
C SER A 266 21.30 -4.54 1.02
N ASN A 267 21.82 -5.37 1.92
CA ASN A 267 21.72 -6.82 1.88
C ASN A 267 20.45 -7.35 2.60
N SER A 268 19.43 -6.54 2.75
CA SER A 268 18.19 -6.92 3.43
C SER A 268 17.16 -7.45 2.45
N ILE A 269 16.60 -8.63 2.75
CA ILE A 269 15.49 -9.21 1.98
C ILE A 269 14.25 -8.29 1.93
N TYR A 270 14.01 -7.51 2.98
CA TYR A 270 12.89 -6.55 3.03
C TYR A 270 12.95 -5.51 1.89
N ILE A 271 14.15 -5.14 1.41
CA ILE A 271 14.28 -4.19 0.30
C ILE A 271 13.86 -4.81 -1.02
N ILE A 272 14.02 -6.13 -1.17
CA ILE A 272 13.64 -6.83 -2.40
C ILE A 272 12.10 -6.91 -2.52
N TYR A 273 11.40 -7.02 -1.39
CA TYR A 273 9.93 -7.00 -1.36
C TYR A 273 9.33 -5.60 -1.62
N ASN A 274 10.12 -4.55 -1.46
CA ASN A 274 9.72 -3.15 -1.59
C ASN A 274 10.17 -2.53 -2.92
#